data_393b6b050237f46f284784b61fcb039d
#
_entry.id   393b6b050237f46f284784b61fcb039d
#
_cell.length_a   1.000
_cell.length_b   1.000
_cell.length_c   1.000
_cell.angle_alpha   90.00
_cell.angle_beta   90.00
_cell.angle_gamma   90.00
#
_symmetry.space_group_name_H-M   'P 1'
#
loop_
_entity.id
_entity.type
_entity.pdbx_description
1 polymer ?
#
loop_
_entity_poly.entity_id
_entity_poly.type
_entity_poly.pdbx_seq_one_letter_code
_entity_poly.pdbx_strand_id
1 'polypeptide(L)'
;MAAAHPDLAVQGVNMRRFGQEIILATAGKKIHGTGAIPGGVNKNLTIEERDKFLAEIPQMKEWALSAVAIAKNYTVENLSTVADFGTFPSNYMSLVRDDGAMDLYHGKLRAIDHNGDKLIDGAPYSGYLDHIAEEVRNWSYMKFPFMKNMGTEDGWYRVGPLARMNVVDFIDTP
;
A
#
# COMPACT_ATOMS: atom_id res chain seq x y z
N MET A 1 4.77 -5.43 -24.47
CA MET A 1 4.23 -6.32 -23.41
C MET A 1 3.04 -7.15 -23.93
N ALA A 2 1.85 -6.60 -24.20
CA ALA A 2 0.68 -7.39 -24.66
C ALA A 2 0.89 -8.18 -25.97
N ALA A 3 1.62 -7.63 -26.95
CA ALA A 3 1.94 -8.34 -28.20
C ALA A 3 2.95 -9.50 -27.99
N ALA A 4 3.84 -9.38 -27.00
CA ALA A 4 4.82 -10.42 -26.68
C ALA A 4 4.24 -11.51 -25.75
N HIS A 5 3.22 -11.17 -24.96
CA HIS A 5 2.60 -12.05 -23.97
C HIS A 5 1.07 -11.90 -24.00
N PRO A 6 0.38 -12.38 -25.04
CA PRO A 6 -1.07 -12.18 -25.20
C PRO A 6 -1.88 -12.86 -24.08
N ASP A 7 -1.47 -14.02 -23.62
CA ASP A 7 -2.16 -14.74 -22.55
C ASP A 7 -2.08 -13.98 -21.21
N LEU A 8 -0.94 -13.36 -20.92
CA LEU A 8 -0.77 -12.52 -19.73
C LEU A 8 -1.70 -11.29 -19.79
N ALA A 9 -1.90 -10.71 -20.96
CA ALA A 9 -2.83 -9.60 -21.14
C ALA A 9 -4.28 -10.03 -20.85
N VAL A 10 -4.69 -11.21 -21.34
CA VAL A 10 -6.02 -11.79 -21.07
C VAL A 10 -6.19 -12.10 -19.58
N GLN A 11 -5.18 -12.67 -18.92
CA GLN A 11 -5.20 -12.92 -17.47
C GLN A 11 -5.38 -11.61 -16.70
N GLY A 12 -4.63 -10.57 -17.05
CA GLY A 12 -4.75 -9.24 -16.43
C GLY A 12 -6.16 -8.64 -16.56
N VAL A 13 -6.77 -8.76 -17.74
CA VAL A 13 -8.17 -8.31 -17.97
C VAL A 13 -9.14 -9.11 -17.09
N ASN A 14 -8.98 -10.43 -17.00
CA ASN A 14 -9.82 -11.28 -16.17
C ASN A 14 -9.67 -10.99 -14.67
N MET A 15 -8.46 -10.74 -14.19
CA MET A 15 -8.22 -10.33 -12.80
C MET A 15 -8.89 -8.98 -12.49
N ARG A 16 -8.80 -8.01 -13.40
CA ARG A 16 -9.52 -6.73 -13.26
C ARG A 16 -11.04 -6.94 -13.24
N ARG A 17 -11.57 -7.79 -14.13
CA ARG A 17 -12.98 -8.14 -14.13
C ARG A 17 -13.40 -8.74 -12.80
N PHE A 18 -12.64 -9.69 -12.28
CA PHE A 18 -12.90 -10.32 -10.97
C PHE A 18 -13.00 -9.27 -9.84
N GLY A 19 -12.04 -8.35 -9.74
CA GLY A 19 -12.10 -7.25 -8.77
C GLY A 19 -13.33 -6.35 -8.96
N GLN A 20 -13.70 -6.04 -10.21
CA GLN A 20 -14.89 -5.25 -10.50
C GLN A 20 -16.21 -5.97 -10.16
N GLU A 21 -16.27 -7.30 -10.26
CA GLU A 21 -17.44 -8.08 -9.82
C GLU A 21 -17.57 -8.05 -8.28
N ILE A 22 -16.47 -8.12 -7.54
CA ILE A 22 -16.48 -7.97 -6.07
C ILE A 22 -16.97 -6.56 -5.69
N ILE A 23 -16.47 -5.52 -6.36
CA ILE A 23 -16.93 -4.14 -6.12
C ILE A 23 -18.44 -4.02 -6.40
N LEU A 24 -18.91 -4.59 -7.50
CA LEU A 24 -20.33 -4.60 -7.82
C LEU A 24 -21.17 -5.29 -6.73
N ALA A 25 -20.73 -6.45 -6.25
CA ALA A 25 -21.43 -7.22 -5.23
C ALA A 25 -21.47 -6.50 -3.88
N THR A 26 -20.42 -5.77 -3.50
CA THR A 26 -20.30 -5.12 -2.18
C THR A 26 -20.75 -3.67 -2.18
N ALA A 27 -20.64 -2.96 -3.30
CA ALA A 27 -20.92 -1.53 -3.40
C ALA A 27 -22.04 -1.17 -4.39
N GLY A 28 -22.69 -2.16 -4.99
CA GLY A 28 -23.87 -2.00 -5.86
C GLY A 28 -23.58 -1.49 -7.28
N LYS A 29 -22.37 -0.97 -7.54
CA LYS A 29 -21.93 -0.50 -8.87
C LYS A 29 -20.42 -0.51 -8.99
N LYS A 30 -19.92 -0.67 -10.21
CA LYS A 30 -18.48 -0.86 -10.47
C LYS A 30 -17.66 0.43 -10.35
N ILE A 31 -18.27 1.58 -10.53
CA ILE A 31 -17.63 2.90 -10.48
C ILE A 31 -18.39 3.75 -9.48
N HIS A 32 -17.67 4.48 -8.64
CA HIS A 32 -18.24 5.27 -7.55
C HIS A 32 -19.21 4.47 -6.67
N GLY A 33 -18.76 3.30 -6.22
CA GLY A 33 -19.52 2.43 -5.34
C GLY A 33 -19.97 3.13 -4.05
N THR A 34 -21.15 2.79 -3.58
CA THR A 34 -21.76 3.34 -2.37
C THR A 34 -21.95 2.23 -1.31
N GLY A 35 -20.88 1.47 -1.03
CA GLY A 35 -20.93 0.37 -0.06
C GLY A 35 -21.13 0.85 1.37
N ALA A 36 -20.44 1.91 1.77
CA ALA A 36 -20.60 2.54 3.08
C ALA A 36 -21.68 3.61 3.03
N ILE A 37 -22.64 3.53 3.95
CA ILE A 37 -23.74 4.49 4.10
C ILE A 37 -23.88 4.87 5.59
N PRO A 38 -24.51 6.00 5.94
CA PRO A 38 -24.79 6.33 7.32
C PRO A 38 -25.53 5.18 8.04
N GLY A 39 -24.94 4.70 9.12
CA GLY A 39 -25.47 3.59 9.92
C GLY A 39 -24.99 2.18 9.51
N GLY A 40 -24.15 2.05 8.48
CA GLY A 40 -23.57 0.74 8.13
C GLY A 40 -23.18 0.57 6.67
N VAL A 41 -23.57 -0.55 6.09
CA VAL A 41 -23.30 -0.93 4.70
C VAL A 41 -24.58 -1.01 3.90
N ASN A 42 -24.51 -0.65 2.62
CA ASN A 42 -25.66 -0.64 1.72
C ASN A 42 -26.18 -2.07 1.43
N LYS A 43 -25.28 -3.03 1.33
CA LYS A 43 -25.60 -4.43 1.04
C LYS A 43 -24.57 -5.35 1.67
N ASN A 44 -25.01 -6.39 2.35
CA ASN A 44 -24.15 -7.48 2.79
C ASN A 44 -23.86 -8.44 1.63
N LEU A 45 -22.65 -8.96 1.58
CA LEU A 45 -22.30 -10.05 0.67
C LEU A 45 -23.09 -11.30 1.07
N THR A 46 -23.76 -11.95 0.12
CA THR A 46 -24.47 -13.21 0.39
C THR A 46 -23.47 -14.38 0.42
N ILE A 47 -23.91 -15.50 1.00
CA ILE A 47 -23.09 -16.73 1.07
C ILE A 47 -22.79 -17.24 -0.34
N GLU A 48 -23.76 -17.19 -1.25
CA GLU A 48 -23.61 -17.63 -2.63
C GLU A 48 -22.61 -16.74 -3.40
N GLU A 49 -22.68 -15.42 -3.20
CA GLU A 49 -21.71 -14.48 -3.80
C GLU A 49 -20.31 -14.73 -3.26
N ARG A 50 -20.17 -14.93 -1.94
CA ARG A 50 -18.89 -15.27 -1.30
C ARG A 50 -18.31 -16.56 -1.90
N ASP A 51 -19.11 -17.62 -1.95
CA ASP A 51 -18.65 -18.95 -2.39
C ASP A 51 -18.25 -18.92 -3.87
N LYS A 52 -18.98 -18.17 -4.71
CA LYS A 52 -18.60 -17.91 -6.09
C LYS A 52 -17.22 -17.27 -6.18
N PHE A 53 -16.96 -16.21 -5.42
CA PHE A 53 -15.67 -15.53 -5.44
C PHE A 53 -14.56 -16.43 -4.89
N LEU A 54 -14.81 -17.16 -3.79
CA LEU A 54 -13.83 -18.07 -3.23
C LEU A 54 -13.41 -19.17 -4.21
N ALA A 55 -14.32 -19.64 -5.06
CA ALA A 55 -14.00 -20.63 -6.08
C ALA A 55 -13.03 -20.11 -7.16
N GLU A 56 -13.02 -18.80 -7.42
CA GLU A 56 -12.12 -18.17 -8.40
C GLU A 56 -10.75 -17.76 -7.81
N ILE A 57 -10.63 -17.61 -6.49
CA ILE A 57 -9.41 -17.15 -5.81
C ILE A 57 -8.16 -17.96 -6.16
N PRO A 58 -8.17 -19.31 -6.20
CA PRO A 58 -6.97 -20.08 -6.54
C PRO A 58 -6.38 -19.70 -7.89
N GLN A 59 -7.23 -19.48 -8.90
CA GLN A 59 -6.79 -19.06 -10.23
C GLN A 59 -6.25 -17.62 -10.22
N MET A 60 -6.91 -16.71 -9.49
CA MET A 60 -6.43 -15.33 -9.36
C MET A 60 -5.06 -15.29 -8.68
N LYS A 61 -4.86 -16.10 -7.65
CA LYS A 61 -3.58 -16.24 -6.95
C LYS A 61 -2.48 -16.77 -7.87
N GLU A 62 -2.75 -17.80 -8.66
CA GLU A 62 -1.79 -18.35 -9.62
C GLU A 62 -1.34 -17.27 -10.63
N TRP A 63 -2.29 -16.55 -11.22
CA TRP A 63 -1.98 -15.46 -12.16
C TRP A 63 -1.20 -14.32 -11.52
N ALA A 64 -1.54 -13.95 -10.29
CA ALA A 64 -0.80 -12.93 -9.54
C ALA A 64 0.65 -13.35 -9.28
N LEU A 65 0.89 -14.59 -8.85
CA LEU A 65 2.23 -15.12 -8.63
C LEU A 65 3.05 -15.17 -9.92
N SER A 66 2.42 -15.58 -11.03
CA SER A 66 3.05 -15.57 -12.36
C SER A 66 3.44 -14.15 -12.78
N ALA A 67 2.56 -13.17 -12.58
CA ALA A 67 2.85 -11.76 -12.89
C ALA A 67 4.01 -11.22 -12.05
N VAL A 68 4.06 -11.56 -10.76
CA VAL A 68 5.19 -11.16 -9.87
C VAL A 68 6.49 -11.79 -10.34
N ALA A 69 6.50 -13.07 -10.73
CA ALA A 69 7.70 -13.74 -11.25
C ALA A 69 8.23 -13.07 -12.52
N ILE A 70 7.33 -12.72 -13.45
CA ILE A 70 7.70 -12.00 -14.68
C ILE A 70 8.27 -10.61 -14.35
N ALA A 71 7.61 -9.86 -13.46
CA ALA A 71 8.08 -8.53 -13.06
C ALA A 71 9.47 -8.60 -12.39
N LYS A 72 9.69 -9.59 -11.52
CA LYS A 72 10.98 -9.82 -10.87
C LYS A 72 12.08 -10.10 -11.89
N ASN A 73 11.83 -11.03 -12.82
CA ASN A 73 12.82 -11.37 -13.85
C ASN A 73 13.15 -10.15 -14.72
N TYR A 74 12.12 -9.43 -15.17
CA TYR A 74 12.32 -8.20 -15.95
C TYR A 74 13.15 -7.16 -15.20
N THR A 75 12.88 -6.96 -13.90
CA THR A 75 13.63 -6.01 -13.06
C THR A 75 15.11 -6.42 -12.96
N VAL A 76 15.39 -7.70 -12.72
CA VAL A 76 16.75 -8.22 -12.62
C VAL A 76 17.52 -8.08 -13.94
N GLU A 77 16.87 -8.40 -15.06
CA GLU A 77 17.47 -8.28 -16.41
C GLU A 77 17.73 -6.81 -16.81
N ASN A 78 16.95 -5.87 -16.26
CA ASN A 78 17.06 -4.44 -16.58
C ASN A 78 17.53 -3.60 -15.39
N LEU A 79 18.28 -4.17 -14.46
CA LEU A 79 18.65 -3.54 -13.19
C LEU A 79 19.38 -2.20 -13.42
N SER A 80 20.24 -2.10 -14.43
CA SER A 80 20.95 -0.86 -14.76
C SER A 80 20.04 0.31 -15.15
N THR A 81 18.84 0.01 -15.64
CA THR A 81 17.84 1.03 -16.02
C THR A 81 16.91 1.38 -14.87
N VAL A 82 16.60 0.41 -13.98
CA VAL A 82 15.58 0.60 -12.94
C VAL A 82 16.16 0.95 -11.57
N ALA A 83 17.44 0.64 -11.31
CA ALA A 83 18.04 0.80 -9.98
C ALA A 83 17.96 2.24 -9.45
N ASP A 84 18.24 3.22 -10.29
CA ASP A 84 18.25 4.63 -9.91
C ASP A 84 16.97 5.38 -10.32
N PHE A 85 16.00 4.70 -10.93
CA PHE A 85 14.78 5.33 -11.41
C PHE A 85 13.92 5.86 -10.26
N GLY A 86 13.77 7.17 -10.17
CA GLY A 86 12.96 7.83 -9.14
C GLY A 86 13.53 7.72 -7.72
N THR A 87 14.80 7.34 -7.57
CA THR A 87 15.49 7.23 -6.29
C THR A 87 16.00 8.60 -5.83
N PHE A 88 15.67 9.00 -4.61
CA PHE A 88 16.21 10.18 -3.95
C PHE A 88 16.16 10.02 -2.43
N PRO A 89 17.06 10.68 -1.68
CA PRO A 89 17.03 10.66 -0.21
C PRO A 89 15.70 11.13 0.33
N SER A 90 15.16 10.43 1.31
CA SER A 90 13.89 10.78 1.96
C SER A 90 13.81 10.12 3.33
N ASN A 91 13.02 10.72 4.23
CA ASN A 91 12.60 10.03 5.43
C ASN A 91 11.42 9.10 5.12
N TYR A 92 11.23 8.10 5.96
CA TYR A 92 10.16 7.12 5.84
C TYR A 92 9.48 6.92 7.17
N MET A 93 8.17 6.70 7.18
CA MET A 93 7.40 6.42 8.39
C MET A 93 6.43 5.28 8.18
N SER A 94 6.36 4.37 9.14
CA SER A 94 5.45 3.22 9.12
C SER A 94 5.06 2.79 10.54
N LEU A 95 4.09 1.89 10.63
CA LEU A 95 3.79 1.16 11.86
C LEU A 95 4.67 -0.09 11.93
N VAL A 96 5.17 -0.35 13.15
CA VAL A 96 6.06 -1.49 13.45
C VAL A 96 5.63 -2.11 14.78
N ARG A 97 5.60 -3.45 14.85
CA ARG A 97 5.39 -4.16 16.11
C ARG A 97 6.61 -4.05 17.02
N ASP A 98 6.44 -4.41 18.29
CA ASP A 98 7.52 -4.36 19.28
C ASP A 98 8.69 -5.28 18.93
N ASP A 99 8.46 -6.34 18.16
CA ASP A 99 9.47 -7.26 17.66
C ASP A 99 10.16 -6.80 16.35
N GLY A 100 9.74 -5.67 15.78
CA GLY A 100 10.29 -5.12 14.54
C GLY A 100 9.54 -5.51 13.27
N ALA A 101 8.54 -6.38 13.36
CA ALA A 101 7.78 -6.79 12.20
C ALA A 101 6.85 -5.69 11.67
N MET A 102 6.49 -5.80 10.39
CA MET A 102 5.47 -4.94 9.79
C MET A 102 4.14 -5.06 10.51
N ASP A 103 3.49 -3.93 10.75
CA ASP A 103 2.10 -3.86 11.21
C ASP A 103 1.31 -2.88 10.35
N LEU A 104 0.03 -3.19 10.14
CA LEU A 104 -0.87 -2.33 9.34
C LEU A 104 -1.93 -1.64 10.20
N TYR A 105 -1.99 -1.94 11.52
CA TYR A 105 -3.08 -1.46 12.36
C TYR A 105 -2.70 -1.14 13.81
N HIS A 106 -2.08 -2.08 14.53
CA HIS A 106 -1.81 -1.97 15.97
C HIS A 106 -0.37 -1.56 16.32
N GLY A 107 0.50 -1.46 15.33
CA GLY A 107 1.91 -1.12 15.54
C GLY A 107 2.12 0.27 16.11
N LYS A 108 3.35 0.50 16.54
CA LYS A 108 3.85 1.81 16.97
C LYS A 108 4.49 2.55 15.82
N LEU A 109 4.51 3.87 15.87
CA LEU A 109 5.17 4.69 14.88
C LEU A 109 6.68 4.51 14.95
N ARG A 110 7.28 4.21 13.81
CA ARG A 110 8.72 4.31 13.56
C ARG A 110 8.96 5.16 12.33
N ALA A 111 9.87 6.13 12.46
CA ALA A 111 10.39 6.89 11.32
C ALA A 111 11.90 6.72 11.25
N ILE A 112 12.43 6.62 10.05
CA ILE A 112 13.85 6.57 9.76
C ILE A 112 14.22 7.62 8.71
N ASP A 113 15.48 8.03 8.68
CA ASP A 113 16.04 8.82 7.60
C ASP A 113 16.50 7.94 6.42
N HIS A 114 17.12 8.55 5.42
CA HIS A 114 17.65 7.87 4.25
C HIS A 114 18.87 6.97 4.53
N ASN A 115 19.52 7.12 5.69
CA ASN A 115 20.63 6.26 6.13
C ASN A 115 20.13 5.07 6.97
N GLY A 116 18.87 5.07 7.36
CA GLY A 116 18.28 4.08 8.26
C GLY A 116 18.34 4.48 9.74
N ASP A 117 18.79 5.69 10.06
CA ASP A 117 18.82 6.19 11.43
C ASP A 117 17.41 6.47 11.93
N LYS A 118 17.11 5.99 13.14
CA LYS A 118 15.78 6.13 13.73
C LYS A 118 15.53 7.54 14.23
N LEU A 119 14.56 8.21 13.64
CA LEU A 119 14.10 9.56 14.02
C LEU A 119 12.97 9.51 15.06
N ILE A 120 12.12 8.49 14.97
CA ILE A 120 11.06 8.14 15.91
C ILE A 120 11.08 6.62 16.03
N ASP A 121 11.00 6.07 17.26
CA ASP A 121 10.86 4.63 17.45
C ASP A 121 9.98 4.31 18.66
N GLY A 122 8.97 3.46 18.43
CA GLY A 122 8.09 2.98 19.49
C GLY A 122 7.04 3.99 19.99
N ALA A 123 6.77 5.08 19.25
CA ALA A 123 5.75 6.04 19.64
C ALA A 123 4.35 5.45 19.41
N PRO A 124 3.43 5.50 20.39
CA PRO A 124 2.08 5.03 20.20
C PRO A 124 1.37 5.88 19.14
N TYR A 125 0.61 5.24 18.25
CA TYR A 125 -0.13 5.97 17.21
C TYR A 125 -1.14 6.97 17.77
N SER A 126 -1.67 6.75 18.96
CA SER A 126 -2.55 7.69 19.65
C SER A 126 -1.87 9.00 20.03
N GLY A 127 -0.54 8.99 20.17
CA GLY A 127 0.29 10.17 20.47
C GLY A 127 0.90 10.82 19.21
N TYR A 128 0.41 10.52 18.02
CA TYR A 128 1.01 11.02 16.77
C TYR A 128 1.14 12.55 16.71
N LEU A 129 0.24 13.28 17.36
CA LEU A 129 0.28 14.74 17.41
C LEU A 129 1.50 15.32 18.15
N ASP A 130 2.18 14.51 18.96
CA ASP A 130 3.42 14.94 19.60
C ASP A 130 4.60 14.96 18.60
N HIS A 131 4.51 14.14 17.56
CA HIS A 131 5.56 13.93 16.57
C HIS A 131 5.29 14.58 15.23
N ILE A 132 4.02 14.70 14.81
CA ILE A 132 3.61 15.15 13.49
C ILE A 132 2.84 16.47 13.59
N ALA A 133 3.16 17.38 12.70
CA ALA A 133 2.38 18.59 12.47
C ALA A 133 2.04 18.69 10.98
N GLU A 134 1.14 19.60 10.63
CA GLU A 134 0.71 19.85 9.26
C GLU A 134 0.95 21.31 8.88
N GLU A 135 1.55 21.52 7.72
CA GLU A 135 1.67 22.82 7.09
C GLU A 135 0.49 23.05 6.16
N VAL A 136 -0.05 24.27 6.17
CA VAL A 136 -1.11 24.70 5.25
C VAL A 136 -0.51 25.66 4.22
N ARG A 137 -0.79 25.42 2.93
CA ARG A 137 -0.32 26.26 1.83
C ARG A 137 -1.51 26.88 1.08
N ASN A 138 -1.41 28.15 0.74
CA ASN A 138 -2.49 28.94 0.16
C ASN A 138 -2.90 28.51 -1.27
N TRP A 139 -2.09 27.70 -1.94
CA TRP A 139 -2.33 27.20 -3.29
C TRP A 139 -2.94 25.81 -3.34
N SER A 140 -3.17 25.17 -2.17
CA SER A 140 -3.67 23.78 -2.11
C SER A 140 -4.68 23.60 -0.98
N TYR A 141 -5.68 22.74 -1.19
CA TYR A 141 -6.56 22.21 -0.13
C TYR A 141 -5.90 21.11 0.69
N MET A 142 -4.81 20.55 0.20
CA MET A 142 -4.06 19.50 0.91
C MET A 142 -3.31 20.11 2.07
N LYS A 143 -3.17 19.32 3.12
CA LYS A 143 -2.25 19.59 4.22
C LYS A 143 -0.98 18.78 4.02
N PHE A 144 0.13 19.32 4.48
CA PHE A 144 1.47 18.81 4.27
C PHE A 144 2.04 18.35 5.62
N PRO A 145 1.91 17.06 5.98
CA PRO A 145 2.41 16.56 7.25
C PRO A 145 3.94 16.49 7.25
N PHE A 146 4.54 16.83 8.40
CA PHE A 146 5.98 16.78 8.63
C PHE A 146 6.28 16.37 10.08
N MET A 147 7.48 15.86 10.33
CA MET A 147 7.97 15.55 11.67
C MET A 147 8.38 16.84 12.39
N LYS A 148 7.75 17.12 13.54
CA LYS A 148 7.93 18.37 14.30
C LYS A 148 9.37 18.64 14.70
N ASN A 149 10.10 17.60 15.08
CA ASN A 149 11.50 17.72 15.53
C ASN A 149 12.47 18.13 14.41
N MET A 150 12.05 18.00 13.14
CA MET A 150 12.85 18.35 11.97
C MET A 150 12.35 19.59 11.23
N GLY A 151 11.14 20.06 11.53
CA GLY A 151 10.56 21.24 10.88
C GLY A 151 10.10 21.00 9.44
N THR A 152 9.70 22.09 8.77
CA THR A 152 9.09 22.04 7.44
C THR A 152 10.07 21.84 6.29
N GLU A 153 11.36 22.00 6.53
CA GLU A 153 12.39 21.83 5.47
C GLU A 153 12.84 20.38 5.36
N ASP A 154 13.11 19.70 6.51
CA ASP A 154 13.70 18.38 6.54
C ASP A 154 12.75 17.30 7.07
N GLY A 155 11.61 17.71 7.64
CA GLY A 155 10.67 16.79 8.32
C GLY A 155 9.71 16.05 7.39
N TRP A 156 9.80 16.21 6.08
CA TRP A 156 8.99 15.47 5.11
C TRP A 156 9.31 14.00 5.13
N TYR A 157 8.29 13.16 4.98
CA TYR A 157 8.45 11.71 5.00
C TYR A 157 7.51 11.02 4.02
N ARG A 158 7.90 9.83 3.60
CA ARG A 158 7.10 8.95 2.78
C ARG A 158 6.40 7.92 3.64
N VAL A 159 5.23 7.49 3.18
CA VAL A 159 4.41 6.44 3.79
C VAL A 159 4.06 5.37 2.75
N GLY A 160 3.22 4.42 3.12
CA GLY A 160 2.72 3.38 2.24
C GLY A 160 3.71 2.23 2.03
N PRO A 161 3.55 1.43 0.97
CA PRO A 161 4.36 0.21 0.77
C PRO A 161 5.86 0.48 0.75
N LEU A 162 6.30 1.57 0.10
CA LEU A 162 7.72 1.95 0.05
C LEU A 162 8.27 2.21 1.45
N ALA A 163 7.56 2.96 2.29
CA ALA A 163 8.00 3.24 3.65
C ALA A 163 8.03 1.97 4.50
N ARG A 164 7.02 1.12 4.40
CA ARG A 164 7.00 -0.16 5.12
C ARG A 164 8.23 -1.00 4.82
N MET A 165 8.58 -1.14 3.55
CA MET A 165 9.77 -1.90 3.13
C MET A 165 11.09 -1.32 3.66
N ASN A 166 11.16 -0.01 3.91
CA ASN A 166 12.37 0.63 4.43
C ASN A 166 12.44 0.65 5.97
N VAL A 167 11.29 0.72 6.65
CA VAL A 167 11.20 1.01 8.09
C VAL A 167 11.19 -0.24 8.95
N VAL A 168 10.59 -1.34 8.46
CA VAL A 168 10.42 -2.57 9.24
C VAL A 168 11.66 -3.45 9.20
N ASP A 169 11.89 -4.20 10.28
CA ASP A 169 13.02 -5.12 10.33
C ASP A 169 12.74 -6.39 9.51
N PHE A 170 11.48 -6.83 9.47
CA PHE A 170 11.03 -7.97 8.65
C PHE A 170 9.52 -7.94 8.38
N ILE A 171 9.10 -8.77 7.44
CA ILE A 171 7.69 -9.01 7.09
C ILE A 171 7.42 -10.50 7.30
N ASP A 172 6.48 -10.82 8.17
CA ASP A 172 6.12 -12.19 8.56
C ASP A 172 4.83 -12.71 7.90
N THR A 173 4.25 -11.91 7.01
CA THR A 173 3.11 -12.33 6.19
C THR A 173 3.58 -13.04 4.92
N PRO A 174 2.89 -14.12 4.49
CA PRO A 174 3.24 -14.85 3.27
C PRO A 174 3.05 -14.01 2.02
#